data_31a915d0e0cbb42043d7a32029756918
#
_entry.id   31a915d0e0cbb42043d7a32029756918
#
_cell.length_a   1.000
_cell.length_b   1.000
_cell.length_c   1.000
_cell.angle_alpha   90.00
_cell.angle_beta   90.00
_cell.angle_gamma   90.00
#
_symmetry.space_group_name_H-M   'P 1'
#
loop_
_entity.id
_entity.type
_entity.pdbx_description
1 polymer ?
#
loop_
_entity_poly.entity_id
_entity_poly.type
_entity_poly.pdbx_seq_one_letter_code
_entity_poly.pdbx_strand_id
1 'polypeptide(L)'
;MEIRRIVPNVKASAPLARSRQFYEGLIGLELAMDLGWIVTFRSPSNATAQLSVLINDATAPVHPDVSVEVEDVDAVYRKAEAAGAEIVHPLTDEPWGVRRFFVRDPNGAVINVLAHRPAAQ
;
A
#
# COMPACT_ATOMS: atom_id res chain seq x y z
N MET A 1 10.96 -13.01 -9.69
CA MET A 1 9.66 -12.72 -9.02
C MET A 1 9.02 -11.49 -9.64
N GLU A 2 7.72 -11.52 -9.82
CA GLU A 2 6.98 -10.40 -10.41
C GLU A 2 6.69 -9.31 -9.38
N ILE A 3 6.96 -8.06 -9.76
CA ILE A 3 6.48 -6.87 -9.06
C ILE A 3 5.24 -6.42 -9.82
N ARG A 4 4.08 -6.40 -9.16
CA ARG A 4 2.80 -6.17 -9.84
C ARG A 4 2.41 -4.71 -9.94
N ARG A 5 2.75 -3.92 -8.91
CA ARG A 5 2.49 -2.47 -8.91
C ARG A 5 3.28 -1.80 -7.80
N ILE A 6 3.45 -0.49 -7.94
CA ILE A 6 4.04 0.38 -6.92
C ILE A 6 3.05 1.52 -6.70
N VAL A 7 2.67 1.77 -5.45
CA VAL A 7 1.64 2.75 -5.08
C VAL A 7 2.20 3.70 -4.04
N PRO A 8 2.36 4.99 -4.34
CA PRO A 8 2.64 6.00 -3.31
C PRO A 8 1.44 6.17 -2.39
N ASN A 9 1.70 6.35 -1.10
CA ASN A 9 0.68 6.49 -0.07
C ASN A 9 0.77 7.88 0.56
N VAL A 10 -0.17 8.75 0.22
CA VAL A 10 -0.26 10.09 0.78
C VAL A 10 -0.99 10.03 2.12
N LYS A 11 -0.42 10.64 3.15
CA LYS A 11 -1.10 10.73 4.44
C LYS A 11 -2.13 11.85 4.39
N ALA A 12 -3.38 11.52 4.72
CA ALA A 12 -4.45 12.48 4.73
C ALA A 12 -4.32 13.42 5.94
N SER A 13 -4.37 14.72 5.69
CA SER A 13 -4.47 15.76 6.71
C SER A 13 -5.76 16.57 6.55
N ALA A 14 -6.62 16.16 5.61
CA ALA A 14 -7.91 16.76 5.31
C ALA A 14 -8.93 15.64 5.09
N PRO A 15 -10.24 15.93 5.09
CA PRO A 15 -11.25 14.91 4.79
C PRO A 15 -11.01 14.27 3.42
N LEU A 16 -11.24 12.95 3.32
CA LEU A 16 -11.02 12.20 2.07
C LEU A 16 -11.84 12.72 0.90
N ALA A 17 -13.01 13.34 1.16
CA ALA A 17 -13.79 13.98 0.11
C ALA A 17 -13.01 15.07 -0.63
N ARG A 18 -12.13 15.79 0.05
CA ARG A 18 -11.28 16.81 -0.58
C ARG A 18 -10.18 16.18 -1.42
N SER A 19 -9.63 15.05 -0.99
CA SER A 19 -8.68 14.28 -1.80
C SER A 19 -9.35 13.77 -3.07
N ARG A 20 -10.59 13.31 -2.98
CA ARG A 20 -11.36 12.87 -4.16
C ARG A 20 -11.59 14.02 -5.13
N GLN A 21 -11.98 15.18 -4.64
CA GLN A 21 -12.15 16.37 -5.49
C GLN A 21 -10.85 16.72 -6.23
N PHE A 22 -9.71 16.60 -5.55
CA PHE A 22 -8.41 16.90 -6.15
C PHE A 22 -8.00 15.83 -7.16
N TYR A 23 -7.96 14.56 -6.75
CA TYR A 23 -7.43 13.50 -7.62
C TYR A 23 -8.37 13.08 -8.73
N GLU A 24 -9.68 13.03 -8.47
CA GLU A 24 -10.66 12.71 -9.51
C GLU A 24 -11.02 13.97 -10.33
N GLY A 25 -11.36 15.06 -9.66
CA GLY A 25 -11.87 16.25 -10.32
C GLY A 25 -10.81 17.09 -11.01
N LEU A 26 -9.64 17.27 -10.38
CA LEU A 26 -8.58 18.12 -10.95
C LEU A 26 -7.59 17.32 -11.78
N ILE A 27 -7.07 16.21 -11.25
CA ILE A 27 -6.03 15.41 -11.91
C ILE A 27 -6.63 14.48 -12.97
N GLY A 28 -7.83 13.96 -12.75
CA GLY A 28 -8.50 13.08 -13.70
C GLY A 28 -8.27 11.59 -13.44
N LEU A 29 -7.86 11.23 -12.23
CA LEU A 29 -7.81 9.83 -11.84
C LEU A 29 -9.23 9.32 -11.56
N GLU A 30 -9.41 8.00 -11.55
CA GLU A 30 -10.67 7.38 -11.16
C GLU A 30 -10.53 6.63 -9.86
N LEU A 31 -11.63 6.50 -9.13
CA LEU A 31 -11.65 5.76 -7.87
C LEU A 31 -11.51 4.27 -8.16
N ALA A 32 -10.50 3.63 -7.55
CA ALA A 32 -10.26 2.19 -7.65
C ALA A 32 -10.77 1.44 -6.42
N MET A 33 -10.66 2.06 -5.23
CA MET A 33 -11.03 1.41 -3.97
C MET A 33 -11.33 2.47 -2.91
N ASP A 34 -12.32 2.18 -2.06
CA ASP A 34 -12.64 3.00 -0.89
C ASP A 34 -12.98 2.07 0.27
N LEU A 35 -12.13 2.04 1.29
CA LEU A 35 -12.34 1.27 2.52
C LEU A 35 -12.68 2.17 3.71
N GLY A 36 -12.94 3.45 3.50
CA GLY A 36 -13.26 4.41 4.54
C GLY A 36 -12.04 5.04 5.20
N TRP A 37 -10.99 4.27 5.47
CA TRP A 37 -9.72 4.76 6.03
C TRP A 37 -8.64 4.95 4.97
N ILE A 38 -8.82 4.34 3.81
CA ILE A 38 -7.94 4.45 2.65
C ILE A 38 -8.78 4.57 1.38
N VAL A 39 -8.37 5.45 0.49
CA VAL A 39 -8.93 5.58 -0.87
C VAL A 39 -7.80 5.38 -1.84
N THR A 40 -8.01 4.58 -2.87
CA THR A 40 -7.03 4.35 -3.93
C THR A 40 -7.60 4.86 -5.25
N PHE A 41 -6.79 5.65 -5.95
CA PHE A 41 -7.10 6.17 -7.28
C PHE A 41 -6.21 5.50 -8.31
N ARG A 42 -6.67 5.42 -9.55
CA ARG A 42 -5.89 4.85 -10.64
C ARG A 42 -6.07 5.66 -11.92
N SER A 43 -5.11 5.49 -12.83
CA SER A 43 -5.24 6.03 -14.18
C SER A 43 -6.38 5.35 -14.92
N PRO A 44 -7.23 6.11 -15.66
CA PRO A 44 -8.28 5.51 -16.51
C PRO A 44 -7.71 4.64 -17.64
N SER A 45 -6.45 4.86 -18.02
CA SER A 45 -5.82 4.15 -19.15
C SER A 45 -4.72 3.17 -18.72
N ASN A 46 -4.34 3.14 -17.45
CA ASN A 46 -3.30 2.25 -16.94
C ASN A 46 -3.63 1.85 -15.50
N ALA A 47 -4.20 0.67 -15.33
CA ALA A 47 -4.70 0.20 -14.03
C ALA A 47 -3.60 0.00 -12.98
N THR A 48 -2.32 -0.07 -13.36
CA THR A 48 -1.21 -0.22 -12.41
C THR A 48 -0.64 1.11 -11.93
N ALA A 49 -1.02 2.22 -12.58
CA ALA A 49 -0.63 3.57 -12.15
C ALA A 49 -1.64 4.04 -11.09
N GLN A 50 -1.27 3.90 -9.83
CA GLN A 50 -2.17 4.13 -8.70
C GLN A 50 -1.55 5.04 -7.67
N LEU A 51 -2.40 5.67 -6.86
CA LEU A 51 -2.02 6.47 -5.70
C LEU A 51 -3.09 6.28 -4.63
N SER A 52 -2.66 6.11 -3.38
CA SER A 52 -3.58 5.97 -2.24
C SER A 52 -3.47 7.16 -1.30
N VAL A 53 -4.57 7.49 -0.63
CA VAL A 53 -4.61 8.48 0.45
C VAL A 53 -5.18 7.78 1.68
N LEU A 54 -4.44 7.81 2.81
CA LEU A 54 -4.78 7.13 4.04
C LEU A 54 -4.99 8.11 5.18
N ILE A 55 -6.05 7.90 5.97
CA ILE A 55 -6.26 8.64 7.22
C ILE A 55 -5.39 8.01 8.32
N ASN A 56 -5.58 6.70 8.55
CA ASN A 56 -4.91 5.97 9.61
C ASN A 56 -4.96 4.48 9.29
N ASP A 57 -3.82 3.80 9.39
CA ASP A 57 -3.74 2.35 9.26
C ASP A 57 -3.76 1.75 10.65
N ALA A 58 -4.94 1.31 11.10
CA ALA A 58 -5.16 0.88 12.48
C ALA A 58 -4.41 -0.40 12.86
N THR A 59 -3.96 -1.20 11.89
CA THR A 59 -3.28 -2.46 12.15
C THR A 59 -1.76 -2.35 12.04
N ALA A 60 -1.25 -1.16 11.71
CA ALA A 60 0.18 -0.92 11.56
C ALA A 60 0.66 0.19 12.49
N PRO A 61 1.93 0.15 12.93
CA PRO A 61 2.46 1.13 13.88
C PRO A 61 2.75 2.49 13.26
N VAL A 62 2.96 2.55 11.93
CA VAL A 62 3.35 3.78 11.22
C VAL A 62 2.67 3.84 9.86
N HIS A 63 2.63 5.05 9.29
CA HIS A 63 2.15 5.27 7.93
C HIS A 63 3.17 4.70 6.92
N PRO A 64 2.75 3.84 5.99
CA PRO A 64 3.64 3.37 4.92
C PRO A 64 3.77 4.42 3.82
N ASP A 65 4.99 4.75 3.43
CA ASP A 65 5.23 5.79 2.41
C ASP A 65 4.93 5.29 1.00
N VAL A 66 5.30 4.04 0.71
CA VAL A 66 5.12 3.41 -0.60
C VAL A 66 4.70 1.96 -0.39
N SER A 67 3.76 1.50 -1.21
CA SER A 67 3.37 0.08 -1.26
C SER A 67 3.93 -0.56 -2.52
N VAL A 68 4.50 -1.76 -2.37
CA VAL A 68 5.01 -2.57 -3.48
C VAL A 68 4.28 -3.90 -3.43
N GLU A 69 3.43 -4.15 -4.41
CA GLU A 69 2.73 -5.43 -4.52
C GLU A 69 3.59 -6.42 -5.28
N VAL A 70 3.83 -7.57 -4.67
CA VAL A 70 4.69 -8.63 -5.20
C VAL A 70 3.92 -9.94 -5.35
N GLU A 71 4.46 -10.85 -6.14
CA GLU A 71 3.89 -12.17 -6.34
C GLU A 71 4.01 -13.03 -5.08
N ASP A 72 5.19 -13.05 -4.45
CA ASP A 72 5.50 -13.90 -3.30
C ASP A 72 6.07 -13.07 -2.14
N VAL A 73 5.17 -12.58 -1.29
CA VAL A 73 5.57 -11.73 -0.17
C VAL A 73 6.39 -12.49 0.88
N ASP A 74 6.13 -13.80 1.06
CA ASP A 74 6.90 -14.61 2.03
C ASP A 74 8.37 -14.70 1.61
N ALA A 75 8.64 -14.87 0.32
CA ALA A 75 10.01 -14.91 -0.19
C ALA A 75 10.75 -13.58 0.04
N VAL A 76 10.07 -12.46 -0.17
CA VAL A 76 10.66 -11.13 0.08
C VAL A 76 10.92 -10.94 1.56
N TYR A 77 9.98 -11.34 2.42
CA TYR A 77 10.14 -11.25 3.87
C TYR A 77 11.37 -12.05 4.35
N ARG A 78 11.52 -13.27 3.88
CA ARG A 78 12.69 -14.10 4.24
C ARG A 78 14.01 -13.44 3.80
N LYS A 79 14.04 -12.82 2.62
CA LYS A 79 15.22 -12.08 2.15
C LYS A 79 15.51 -10.87 3.03
N ALA A 80 14.46 -10.14 3.42
CA ALA A 80 14.60 -8.98 4.29
C ALA A 80 15.17 -9.36 5.65
N GLU A 81 14.66 -10.44 6.25
CA GLU A 81 15.17 -10.96 7.53
C GLU A 81 16.63 -11.41 7.40
N ALA A 82 16.96 -12.16 6.35
CA ALA A 82 18.32 -12.65 6.13
C ALA A 82 19.32 -11.49 5.90
N ALA A 83 18.87 -10.40 5.31
CA ALA A 83 19.71 -9.21 5.09
C ALA A 83 19.82 -8.31 6.32
N GLY A 84 19.11 -8.61 7.41
CA GLY A 84 19.10 -7.78 8.60
C GLY A 84 18.36 -6.46 8.42
N ALA A 85 17.43 -6.38 7.49
CA ALA A 85 16.64 -5.18 7.28
C ALA A 85 15.74 -4.89 8.49
N GLU A 86 15.46 -3.62 8.73
CA GLU A 86 14.59 -3.22 9.84
C GLU A 86 13.14 -3.52 9.49
N ILE A 87 12.57 -4.54 10.13
CA ILE A 87 11.15 -4.89 9.97
C ILE A 87 10.33 -3.98 10.89
N VAL A 88 9.51 -3.13 10.31
CA VAL A 88 8.68 -2.16 11.04
C VAL A 88 7.34 -2.77 11.43
N HIS A 89 6.79 -3.62 10.58
CA HIS A 89 5.54 -4.35 10.82
C HIS A 89 5.76 -5.79 10.34
N PRO A 90 5.59 -6.80 11.20
CA PRO A 90 5.90 -8.18 10.82
C PRO A 90 4.92 -8.69 9.77
N LEU A 91 5.32 -9.75 9.07
CA LEU A 91 4.48 -10.40 8.06
C LEU A 91 3.15 -10.84 8.69
N THR A 92 2.05 -10.30 8.18
CA THR A 92 0.72 -10.41 8.79
C THR A 92 -0.34 -10.55 7.71
N ASP A 93 -1.31 -11.43 7.96
CA ASP A 93 -2.53 -11.50 7.17
C ASP A 93 -3.51 -10.44 7.68
N GLU A 94 -3.85 -9.49 6.83
CA GLU A 94 -4.76 -8.41 7.20
C GLU A 94 -6.21 -8.75 6.83
N PRO A 95 -7.19 -8.20 7.58
CA PRO A 95 -8.60 -8.60 7.37
C PRO A 95 -9.18 -8.22 6.02
N TRP A 96 -8.58 -7.26 5.30
CA TRP A 96 -9.07 -6.86 3.96
C TRP A 96 -8.45 -7.66 2.81
N GLY A 97 -7.82 -8.79 3.08
CA GLY A 97 -7.42 -9.74 2.04
C GLY A 97 -6.01 -9.55 1.52
N VAL A 98 -5.13 -8.88 2.26
CA VAL A 98 -3.71 -8.78 1.92
C VAL A 98 -2.86 -9.48 2.98
N ARG A 99 -1.70 -9.96 2.54
CA ARG A 99 -0.63 -10.42 3.41
C ARG A 99 0.55 -9.49 3.20
N ARG A 100 1.04 -8.86 4.25
CA ARG A 100 2.01 -7.76 4.13
C ARG A 100 2.99 -7.71 5.28
N PHE A 101 4.10 -7.02 5.04
CA PHE A 101 5.01 -6.53 6.09
C PHE A 101 5.52 -5.15 5.70
N PHE A 102 6.00 -4.41 6.70
CA PHE A 102 6.65 -3.11 6.47
C PHE A 102 8.13 -3.25 6.76
N VAL A 103 8.95 -2.67 5.90
CA VAL A 103 10.40 -2.65 6.04
C VAL A 103 10.89 -1.22 5.80
N ARG A 104 11.90 -0.80 6.55
CA ARG A 104 12.49 0.52 6.37
C ARG A 104 13.59 0.45 5.33
N ASP A 105 13.57 1.38 4.37
CA ASP A 105 14.62 1.48 3.37
C ASP A 105 15.86 2.21 3.94
N PRO A 106 16.98 2.29 3.21
CA PRO A 106 18.20 2.97 3.71
C PRO A 106 18.01 4.46 4.00
N ASN A 107 16.97 5.09 3.47
CA ASN A 107 16.70 6.53 3.65
C ASN A 107 15.66 6.81 4.73
N GLY A 108 15.21 5.77 5.43
CA GLY A 108 14.20 5.90 6.47
C GLY A 108 12.75 5.81 5.99
N ALA A 109 12.52 5.61 4.70
CA ALA A 109 11.16 5.43 4.18
C ALA A 109 10.59 4.07 4.60
N VAL A 110 9.31 4.04 4.91
CA VAL A 110 8.60 2.81 5.27
C VAL A 110 7.95 2.23 4.02
N ILE A 111 8.37 1.03 3.65
CA ILE A 111 7.88 0.33 2.47
C ILE A 111 6.93 -0.78 2.91
N ASN A 112 5.69 -0.73 2.43
CA ASN A 112 4.72 -1.79 2.59
C ASN A 112 4.90 -2.78 1.45
N VAL A 113 5.35 -4.00 1.76
CA VAL A 113 5.46 -5.07 0.76
C VAL A 113 4.28 -6.00 0.97
N LEU A 114 3.49 -6.21 -0.06
CA LEU A 114 2.23 -6.95 0.06
C LEU A 114 1.98 -7.88 -1.12
N ALA A 115 1.17 -8.89 -0.85
CA ALA A 115 0.52 -9.71 -1.87
C ALA A 115 -0.95 -9.84 -1.52
N HIS A 116 -1.83 -9.89 -2.52
CA HIS A 116 -3.23 -10.21 -2.28
C HIS A 116 -3.37 -11.69 -2.03
N ARG A 117 -4.16 -12.05 -1.01
CA ARG A 117 -4.46 -13.44 -0.73
C ARG A 117 -5.58 -13.92 -1.65
N PRO A 118 -5.56 -15.21 -2.06
CA PRO A 118 -6.70 -15.78 -2.76
C PRO A 118 -7.98 -15.63 -1.91
N ALA A 119 -9.11 -15.49 -2.57
CA ALA A 119 -10.40 -15.49 -1.87
C ALA A 119 -10.57 -16.79 -1.10
N ALA A 120 -11.13 -16.71 0.10
CA ALA A 120 -11.47 -17.89 0.90
C ALA A 120 -12.51 -18.71 0.14
N GLN A 121 -12.32 -20.02 0.13
CA GLN A 121 -13.22 -20.96 -0.54
C GLN A 121 -14.07 -21.73 0.49
#